data_935d2a5ff788321d044fd3d2c77432a9
#
_entry.id   935d2a5ff788321d044fd3d2c77432a9
#
_cell.length_a   1.000
_cell.length_b   1.000
_cell.length_c   1.000
_cell.angle_alpha   90.00
_cell.angle_beta   90.00
_cell.angle_gamma   90.00
#
_symmetry.space_group_name_H-M   'P 1'
#
loop_
_entity.id
_entity.type
_entity.pdbx_description
1 polymer ?
#
loop_
_entity_poly.entity_id
_entity_poly.type
_entity_poly.pdbx_seq_one_letter_code
_entity_poly.pdbx_strand_id
1 'polypeptide(L)'
;MYDQNHLAHRLRRASLGREDQLFLEHLVTGRETTYGQFFANAERLATGLVASGVQPGDRIAVQAPKTQIMLELYVATVLCGAVFLPLNTGYTASELRYFLGDAQPRLLVCDPRRAADLRAVADDCGVSGVLTIGVDESGTLADLRDAHQPGFAPVARAAGDLAAILYTSGTTGRSKGAMLSHGALASNAQTLRDYWRFTDADVLIHALPIFHTHGLFVATNVTLMAGGSCLFLPGFDADAILDAMPRATALMGVPTFYTRLLEAEGLAEAARGMRLFVSGSAPLLAETHDRWRAVTGHAILERYGMTETNMNTSNPYDGERRAGTVGFPLPGIEVILTDPQTGAKVPQGEVGILEVRGPNVFSGYWKMPEKTAEELRENGFFITGDMGQIDADGYVHIVGRSKDLIISGGYNIYPKEIELLVDDLPGVMESAVIGVPHPDFGETVVAVVVPEAGATLTEDGVLAGVADHLARFKQPRRVILVDALPRNTMGKVQKAEMRKTYADLFA
;
A
#
# COMPACT_ATOMS: atom_id res chain seq x y z
N MET A 1 -22.41 22.97 1.41
CA MET A 1 -22.99 21.77 0.77
C MET A 1 -22.22 20.50 1.18
N TYR A 2 -20.89 20.48 1.12
CA TYR A 2 -20.06 19.30 1.48
C TYR A 2 -19.91 19.08 2.99
N ASP A 3 -20.23 20.05 3.83
CA ASP A 3 -19.92 20.08 5.27
C ASP A 3 -20.54 18.92 6.08
N GLN A 4 -21.59 18.31 5.56
CA GLN A 4 -22.27 17.19 6.22
C GLN A 4 -21.58 15.84 6.00
N ASN A 5 -20.64 15.73 5.04
CA ASN A 5 -19.91 14.51 4.74
C ASN A 5 -18.44 14.69 5.13
N HIS A 6 -18.01 13.97 6.17
CA HIS A 6 -16.73 14.17 6.81
C HIS A 6 -15.52 14.08 5.86
N LEU A 7 -15.45 13.04 5.02
CA LEU A 7 -14.32 12.85 4.09
C LEU A 7 -14.46 13.76 2.87
N ALA A 8 -15.66 13.83 2.25
CA ALA A 8 -15.89 14.63 1.06
C ALA A 8 -15.59 16.12 1.30
N HIS A 9 -15.96 16.65 2.47
CA HIS A 9 -15.63 18.02 2.86
C HIS A 9 -14.11 18.28 2.83
N ARG A 10 -13.32 17.37 3.39
CA ARG A 10 -11.86 17.52 3.43
C ARG A 10 -11.20 17.40 2.07
N LEU A 11 -11.68 16.46 1.24
CA LEU A 11 -11.16 16.29 -0.12
C LEU A 11 -11.44 17.51 -1.01
N ARG A 12 -12.59 18.17 -0.80
CA ARG A 12 -13.01 19.34 -1.61
C ARG A 12 -12.41 20.66 -1.13
N ARG A 13 -12.10 20.77 0.17
CA ARG A 13 -11.84 22.06 0.84
C ARG A 13 -10.73 22.88 0.19
N ALA A 14 -9.62 22.28 -0.17
CA ALA A 14 -8.46 22.98 -0.72
C ALA A 14 -8.71 23.57 -2.12
N SER A 15 -9.69 23.07 -2.85
CA SER A 15 -10.05 23.51 -4.21
C SER A 15 -11.21 24.51 -4.28
N LEU A 16 -11.81 24.88 -3.13
CA LEU A 16 -12.89 25.87 -3.11
C LEU A 16 -12.36 27.24 -3.51
N GLY A 17 -12.99 27.86 -4.52
CA GLY A 17 -12.56 29.11 -5.11
C GLY A 17 -11.35 28.98 -6.05
N ARG A 18 -11.00 27.74 -6.41
CA ARG A 18 -9.86 27.38 -7.26
C ARG A 18 -10.25 26.30 -8.28
N GLU A 19 -11.51 26.31 -8.71
CA GLU A 19 -12.11 25.31 -9.57
C GLU A 19 -11.42 25.19 -10.94
N ASP A 20 -10.83 26.26 -11.44
CA ASP A 20 -10.12 26.29 -12.72
C ASP A 20 -8.67 25.76 -12.63
N GLN A 21 -8.17 25.46 -11.42
CA GLN A 21 -6.84 24.90 -11.28
C GLN A 21 -6.77 23.46 -11.75
N LEU A 22 -5.64 23.12 -12.37
CA LEU A 22 -5.34 21.76 -12.80
C LEU A 22 -5.26 20.81 -11.58
N PHE A 23 -6.05 19.75 -11.62
CA PHE A 23 -5.92 18.64 -10.67
C PHE A 23 -5.12 17.48 -11.27
N LEU A 24 -5.41 17.11 -12.52
CA LEU A 24 -4.84 15.92 -13.12
C LEU A 24 -4.51 16.15 -14.59
N GLU A 25 -3.30 15.78 -14.99
CA GLU A 25 -2.88 15.59 -16.39
C GLU A 25 -2.61 14.11 -16.62
N HIS A 26 -3.31 13.52 -17.57
CA HIS A 26 -3.11 12.13 -17.98
C HIS A 26 -1.96 12.06 -18.99
N LEU A 27 -0.78 11.59 -18.59
CA LEU A 27 0.44 11.68 -19.37
C LEU A 27 0.41 10.93 -20.71
N VAL A 28 -0.39 9.87 -20.83
CA VAL A 28 -0.49 9.12 -22.09
C VAL A 28 -1.39 9.82 -23.10
N THR A 29 -2.48 10.47 -22.65
CA THR A 29 -3.47 11.10 -23.55
C THR A 29 -3.30 12.61 -23.66
N GLY A 30 -2.54 13.23 -22.79
CA GLY A 30 -2.42 14.68 -22.66
C GLY A 30 -3.68 15.37 -22.14
N ARG A 31 -4.69 14.61 -21.67
CA ARG A 31 -5.93 15.20 -21.16
C ARG A 31 -5.70 15.84 -19.80
N GLU A 32 -6.06 17.12 -19.71
CA GLU A 32 -6.06 17.88 -18.47
C GLU A 32 -7.47 17.92 -17.86
N THR A 33 -7.54 17.91 -16.54
CA THR A 33 -8.79 18.00 -15.79
C THR A 33 -8.61 18.93 -14.62
N THR A 34 -9.43 19.97 -14.57
CA THR A 34 -9.43 20.92 -13.46
C THR A 34 -10.15 20.35 -12.24
N TYR A 35 -9.95 20.96 -11.07
CA TYR A 35 -10.68 20.61 -9.86
C TYR A 35 -12.20 20.72 -10.04
N GLY A 36 -12.67 21.78 -10.72
CA GLY A 36 -14.08 21.98 -11.02
C GLY A 36 -14.65 20.83 -11.86
N GLN A 37 -13.96 20.46 -12.93
CA GLN A 37 -14.37 19.35 -13.79
C GLN A 37 -14.38 18.02 -13.04
N PHE A 38 -13.32 17.73 -12.27
CA PHE A 38 -13.20 16.50 -11.49
C PHE A 38 -14.35 16.32 -10.50
N PHE A 39 -14.65 17.34 -9.70
CA PHE A 39 -15.73 17.25 -8.73
C PHE A 39 -17.12 17.29 -9.38
N ALA A 40 -17.30 18.04 -10.47
CA ALA A 40 -18.54 18.00 -11.25
C ALA A 40 -18.81 16.59 -11.81
N ASN A 41 -17.78 15.91 -12.31
CA ASN A 41 -17.89 14.53 -12.79
C ASN A 41 -18.20 13.55 -11.66
N ALA A 42 -17.57 13.72 -10.49
CA ALA A 42 -17.90 12.91 -9.31
C ALA A 42 -19.36 13.12 -8.85
N GLU A 43 -19.87 14.35 -8.90
CA GLU A 43 -21.27 14.66 -8.60
C GLU A 43 -22.23 14.05 -9.60
N ARG A 44 -21.91 14.06 -10.91
CA ARG A 44 -22.67 13.37 -11.97
C ARG A 44 -22.74 11.88 -11.71
N LEU A 45 -21.59 11.25 -11.41
CA LEU A 45 -21.54 9.84 -11.04
C LEU A 45 -22.37 9.55 -9.79
N ALA A 46 -22.28 10.39 -8.75
CA ALA A 46 -23.07 10.23 -7.53
C ALA A 46 -24.58 10.25 -7.83
N THR A 47 -25.04 11.17 -8.69
CA THR A 47 -26.44 11.22 -9.14
C THR A 47 -26.81 9.92 -9.86
N GLY A 48 -25.96 9.44 -10.77
CA GLY A 48 -26.19 8.20 -11.53
C GLY A 48 -26.22 6.96 -10.65
N LEU A 49 -25.31 6.87 -9.67
CA LEU A 49 -25.28 5.76 -8.71
C LEU A 49 -26.57 5.69 -7.87
N VAL A 50 -27.03 6.81 -7.35
CA VAL A 50 -28.30 6.86 -6.60
C VAL A 50 -29.49 6.54 -7.50
N ALA A 51 -29.52 7.03 -8.75
CA ALA A 51 -30.53 6.67 -9.73
C ALA A 51 -30.52 5.17 -10.08
N SER A 52 -29.35 4.51 -9.98
CA SER A 52 -29.19 3.06 -10.13
C SER A 52 -29.54 2.29 -8.84
N GLY A 53 -30.08 2.95 -7.81
CA GLY A 53 -30.56 2.34 -6.58
C GLY A 53 -29.49 2.12 -5.51
N VAL A 54 -28.34 2.77 -5.62
CA VAL A 54 -27.32 2.78 -4.55
C VAL A 54 -27.84 3.57 -3.35
N GLN A 55 -27.76 2.96 -2.18
CA GLN A 55 -28.15 3.54 -0.90
C GLN A 55 -26.91 3.80 -0.03
N PRO A 56 -26.98 4.71 0.92
CA PRO A 56 -25.94 4.91 1.92
C PRO A 56 -25.59 3.61 2.65
N GLY A 57 -24.27 3.29 2.70
CA GLY A 57 -23.76 2.04 3.27
C GLY A 57 -23.67 0.88 2.29
N ASP A 58 -24.21 0.97 1.07
CA ASP A 58 -24.00 -0.01 0.01
C ASP A 58 -22.53 -0.05 -0.42
N ARG A 59 -22.04 -1.25 -0.78
CA ARG A 59 -20.69 -1.42 -1.30
C ARG A 59 -20.70 -1.32 -2.81
N ILE A 60 -19.71 -0.61 -3.35
CA ILE A 60 -19.45 -0.53 -4.80
C ILE A 60 -18.11 -1.22 -5.04
N ALA A 61 -18.15 -2.46 -5.57
CA ALA A 61 -16.97 -3.23 -5.90
C ALA A 61 -16.40 -2.76 -7.24
N VAL A 62 -15.06 -2.65 -7.28
CA VAL A 62 -14.38 -2.09 -8.44
C VAL A 62 -13.17 -2.92 -8.81
N GLN A 63 -13.20 -3.59 -9.95
CA GLN A 63 -12.08 -4.28 -10.56
C GLN A 63 -11.89 -3.81 -12.00
N ALA A 64 -11.36 -2.60 -12.13
CA ALA A 64 -11.22 -1.94 -13.42
C ALA A 64 -9.82 -1.31 -13.58
N PRO A 65 -9.40 -1.00 -14.82
CA PRO A 65 -8.14 -0.32 -15.08
C PRO A 65 -8.01 1.00 -14.33
N LYS A 66 -6.78 1.38 -14.02
CA LYS A 66 -6.49 2.68 -13.42
C LYS A 66 -6.76 3.80 -14.43
N THR A 67 -7.82 4.54 -14.20
CA THR A 67 -8.26 5.68 -15.03
C THR A 67 -8.69 6.85 -14.16
N GLN A 68 -8.85 8.02 -14.75
CA GLN A 68 -9.35 9.20 -14.03
C GLN A 68 -10.77 8.99 -13.50
N ILE A 69 -11.64 8.38 -14.30
CA ILE A 69 -13.03 8.12 -13.93
C ILE A 69 -13.14 7.20 -12.69
N MET A 70 -12.12 6.40 -12.43
CA MET A 70 -12.05 5.59 -11.21
C MET A 70 -11.81 6.44 -9.96
N LEU A 71 -11.04 7.52 -10.05
CA LEU A 71 -10.88 8.50 -8.97
C LEU A 71 -12.17 9.32 -8.76
N GLU A 72 -12.85 9.68 -9.87
CA GLU A 72 -14.16 10.32 -9.85
C GLU A 72 -15.19 9.41 -9.16
N LEU A 73 -15.19 8.10 -9.48
CA LEU A 73 -16.05 7.09 -8.86
C LEU A 73 -15.79 6.92 -7.36
N TYR A 74 -14.52 6.93 -6.94
CA TYR A 74 -14.18 6.91 -5.51
C TYR A 74 -14.84 8.10 -4.79
N VAL A 75 -14.66 9.31 -5.28
CA VAL A 75 -15.27 10.50 -4.68
C VAL A 75 -16.80 10.44 -4.76
N ALA A 76 -17.37 10.00 -5.89
CA ALA A 76 -18.82 9.81 -6.05
C ALA A 76 -19.39 8.83 -5.01
N THR A 77 -18.69 7.73 -4.75
CA THR A 77 -19.08 6.74 -3.73
C THR A 77 -19.10 7.37 -2.33
N VAL A 78 -18.08 8.18 -2.01
CA VAL A 78 -18.04 8.94 -0.75
C VAL A 78 -19.19 9.95 -0.68
N LEU A 79 -19.50 10.66 -1.77
CA LEU A 79 -20.62 11.62 -1.82
C LEU A 79 -21.98 10.96 -1.57
N CYS A 80 -22.20 9.77 -2.14
CA CYS A 80 -23.42 8.98 -1.91
C CYS A 80 -23.50 8.40 -0.50
N GLY A 81 -22.45 8.48 0.30
CA GLY A 81 -22.34 7.80 1.58
C GLY A 81 -22.28 6.28 1.43
N ALA A 82 -21.93 5.78 0.27
CA ALA A 82 -21.65 4.36 -0.02
C ALA A 82 -20.21 4.00 0.35
N VAL A 83 -19.87 2.72 0.25
CA VAL A 83 -18.59 2.15 0.66
C VAL A 83 -17.79 1.73 -0.58
N PHE A 84 -16.63 2.31 -0.78
CA PHE A 84 -15.75 1.98 -1.90
C PHE A 84 -14.99 0.69 -1.64
N LEU A 85 -15.08 -0.27 -2.56
CA LEU A 85 -14.45 -1.59 -2.45
C LEU A 85 -13.54 -1.84 -3.66
N PRO A 86 -12.32 -1.29 -3.67
CA PRO A 86 -11.38 -1.54 -4.75
C PRO A 86 -10.78 -2.95 -4.66
N LEU A 87 -10.75 -3.63 -5.80
CA LEU A 87 -10.24 -4.99 -5.96
C LEU A 87 -9.08 -4.99 -6.95
N ASN A 88 -8.06 -5.79 -6.67
CA ASN A 88 -6.91 -5.94 -7.54
C ASN A 88 -7.35 -6.44 -8.93
N THR A 89 -6.89 -5.77 -9.97
CA THR A 89 -7.21 -6.12 -11.37
C THR A 89 -6.69 -7.50 -11.78
N GLY A 90 -5.70 -8.04 -11.08
CA GLY A 90 -5.16 -9.38 -11.27
C GLY A 90 -5.99 -10.51 -10.66
N TYR A 91 -6.99 -10.22 -9.82
CA TYR A 91 -7.82 -11.28 -9.23
C TYR A 91 -8.62 -12.03 -10.30
N THR A 92 -8.64 -13.36 -10.16
CA THR A 92 -9.41 -14.27 -10.99
C THR A 92 -10.91 -14.18 -10.70
N ALA A 93 -11.74 -14.74 -11.58
CA ALA A 93 -13.19 -14.84 -11.36
C ALA A 93 -13.52 -15.66 -10.08
N SER A 94 -12.72 -16.67 -9.77
CA SER A 94 -12.88 -17.50 -8.56
C SER A 94 -12.60 -16.69 -7.28
N GLU A 95 -11.55 -15.86 -7.27
CA GLU A 95 -11.26 -14.98 -6.13
C GLU A 95 -12.33 -13.89 -5.98
N LEU A 96 -12.80 -13.33 -7.09
CA LEU A 96 -13.90 -12.36 -7.07
C LEU A 96 -15.18 -12.92 -6.48
N ARG A 97 -15.50 -14.19 -6.75
CA ARG A 97 -16.66 -14.85 -6.14
C ARG A 97 -16.62 -14.80 -4.62
N TYR A 98 -15.42 -14.97 -4.04
CA TYR A 98 -15.25 -14.83 -2.59
C TYR A 98 -15.52 -13.39 -2.14
N PHE A 99 -14.90 -12.38 -2.76
CA PHE A 99 -15.04 -10.98 -2.35
C PHE A 99 -16.47 -10.46 -2.54
N LEU A 100 -17.12 -10.78 -3.66
CA LEU A 100 -18.48 -10.37 -3.93
C LEU A 100 -19.48 -11.07 -3.02
N GLY A 101 -19.29 -12.36 -2.72
CA GLY A 101 -20.13 -13.10 -1.79
C GLY A 101 -20.00 -12.61 -0.34
N ASP A 102 -18.79 -12.23 0.09
CA ASP A 102 -18.55 -11.71 1.43
C ASP A 102 -19.02 -10.26 1.59
N ALA A 103 -18.60 -9.37 0.71
CA ALA A 103 -18.93 -7.94 0.78
C ALA A 103 -20.38 -7.64 0.35
N GLN A 104 -20.99 -8.47 -0.50
CA GLN A 104 -22.34 -8.29 -1.06
C GLN A 104 -22.53 -6.87 -1.63
N PRO A 105 -21.75 -6.48 -2.66
CA PRO A 105 -21.84 -5.15 -3.21
C PRO A 105 -23.14 -4.93 -3.98
N ARG A 106 -23.63 -3.70 -4.00
CA ARG A 106 -24.78 -3.29 -4.80
C ARG A 106 -24.44 -3.28 -6.28
N LEU A 107 -23.25 -2.79 -6.63
CA LEU A 107 -22.75 -2.70 -7.99
C LEU A 107 -21.33 -3.26 -8.08
N LEU A 108 -21.02 -3.84 -9.25
CA LEU A 108 -19.66 -4.18 -9.67
C LEU A 108 -19.29 -3.28 -10.85
N VAL A 109 -18.11 -2.65 -10.78
CA VAL A 109 -17.50 -1.95 -11.92
C VAL A 109 -16.30 -2.75 -12.40
N CYS A 110 -16.24 -3.08 -13.69
CA CYS A 110 -15.17 -3.93 -14.23
C CYS A 110 -14.70 -3.48 -15.62
N ASP A 111 -13.59 -4.06 -16.07
CA ASP A 111 -13.09 -3.92 -17.44
C ASP A 111 -14.11 -4.52 -18.42
N PRO A 112 -14.49 -3.84 -19.52
CA PRO A 112 -15.40 -4.37 -20.55
C PRO A 112 -14.98 -5.75 -21.08
N ARG A 113 -13.66 -6.00 -21.18
CA ARG A 113 -13.10 -7.29 -21.64
C ARG A 113 -13.43 -8.46 -20.72
N ARG A 114 -13.74 -8.18 -19.47
CA ARG A 114 -14.07 -9.17 -18.44
C ARG A 114 -15.56 -9.21 -18.10
N ALA A 115 -16.36 -8.30 -18.69
CA ALA A 115 -17.76 -8.12 -18.30
C ALA A 115 -18.61 -9.37 -18.47
N ALA A 116 -18.38 -10.18 -19.52
CA ALA A 116 -19.12 -11.42 -19.75
C ALA A 116 -18.90 -12.44 -18.63
N ASP A 117 -17.64 -12.71 -18.28
CA ASP A 117 -17.27 -13.67 -17.23
C ASP A 117 -17.70 -13.19 -15.85
N LEU A 118 -17.50 -11.89 -15.57
CA LEU A 118 -17.77 -11.34 -14.25
C LEU A 118 -19.27 -11.10 -14.01
N ARG A 119 -20.07 -10.95 -15.05
CA ARG A 119 -21.53 -10.85 -14.91
C ARG A 119 -22.13 -12.12 -14.31
N ALA A 120 -21.70 -13.30 -14.78
CA ALA A 120 -22.15 -14.55 -14.21
C ALA A 120 -21.77 -14.68 -12.72
N VAL A 121 -20.54 -14.25 -12.35
CA VAL A 121 -20.10 -14.25 -10.94
C VAL A 121 -20.90 -13.25 -10.10
N ALA A 122 -21.20 -12.08 -10.66
CA ALA A 122 -21.98 -11.03 -10.00
C ALA A 122 -23.42 -11.49 -9.74
N ASP A 123 -24.06 -12.11 -10.74
CA ASP A 123 -25.42 -12.64 -10.64
C ASP A 123 -25.51 -13.74 -9.57
N ASP A 124 -24.55 -14.68 -9.56
CA ASP A 124 -24.46 -15.75 -8.54
C ASP A 124 -24.28 -15.18 -7.11
N CYS A 125 -23.64 -14.03 -6.98
CA CYS A 125 -23.41 -13.35 -5.68
C CYS A 125 -24.51 -12.32 -5.33
N GLY A 126 -25.56 -12.18 -6.13
CA GLY A 126 -26.67 -11.26 -5.90
C GLY A 126 -26.33 -9.78 -6.10
N VAL A 127 -25.31 -9.47 -6.91
CA VAL A 127 -24.95 -8.10 -7.28
C VAL A 127 -26.00 -7.54 -8.24
N SER A 128 -26.55 -6.38 -7.92
CA SER A 128 -27.72 -5.85 -8.64
C SER A 128 -27.41 -5.26 -10.02
N GLY A 129 -26.14 -4.94 -10.29
CA GLY A 129 -25.76 -4.37 -11.59
C GLY A 129 -24.24 -4.43 -11.82
N VAL A 130 -23.88 -4.53 -13.10
CA VAL A 130 -22.49 -4.51 -13.56
C VAL A 130 -22.31 -3.35 -14.53
N LEU A 131 -21.43 -2.42 -14.17
CA LEU A 131 -20.97 -1.31 -15.00
C LEU A 131 -19.57 -1.60 -15.55
N THR A 132 -19.23 -0.99 -16.66
CA THR A 132 -17.94 -1.21 -17.32
C THR A 132 -17.18 0.09 -17.54
N ILE A 133 -15.85 0.01 -17.45
CA ILE A 133 -14.94 1.08 -17.83
C ILE A 133 -13.63 0.51 -18.38
N GLY A 134 -13.28 0.93 -19.60
CA GLY A 134 -12.06 0.54 -20.30
C GLY A 134 -10.89 1.46 -20.00
N VAL A 135 -9.71 1.08 -20.49
CA VAL A 135 -8.49 1.91 -20.39
C VAL A 135 -8.60 3.24 -21.13
N ASP A 136 -9.45 3.29 -22.14
CA ASP A 136 -9.79 4.47 -22.94
C ASP A 136 -10.88 5.33 -22.31
N GLU A 137 -11.32 4.95 -21.10
CA GLU A 137 -12.40 5.56 -20.35
C GLU A 137 -13.78 5.49 -21.06
N SER A 138 -13.96 4.57 -21.99
CA SER A 138 -15.26 4.21 -22.56
C SER A 138 -15.96 3.11 -21.73
N GLY A 139 -17.30 3.09 -21.76
CA GLY A 139 -18.09 2.07 -21.08
C GLY A 139 -19.29 2.62 -20.33
N THR A 140 -20.12 1.72 -19.82
CA THR A 140 -21.41 2.10 -19.22
C THR A 140 -21.28 2.95 -17.94
N LEU A 141 -20.11 2.99 -17.30
CA LEU A 141 -19.84 3.92 -16.20
C LEU A 141 -19.67 5.36 -16.71
N ALA A 142 -18.99 5.53 -17.85
CA ALA A 142 -18.87 6.83 -18.49
C ALA A 142 -20.23 7.32 -19.01
N ASP A 143 -21.02 6.43 -19.65
CA ASP A 143 -22.37 6.74 -20.09
C ASP A 143 -23.26 7.18 -18.92
N LEU A 144 -23.15 6.48 -17.78
CA LEU A 144 -23.87 6.84 -16.56
C LEU A 144 -23.49 8.24 -16.06
N ARG A 145 -22.19 8.58 -16.05
CA ARG A 145 -21.70 9.91 -15.69
C ARG A 145 -22.31 10.98 -16.62
N ASP A 146 -22.22 10.75 -17.91
CA ASP A 146 -22.52 11.76 -18.93
C ASP A 146 -24.04 11.97 -19.11
N ALA A 147 -24.85 10.99 -18.69
CA ALA A 147 -26.32 11.10 -18.66
C ALA A 147 -26.86 12.02 -17.55
N HIS A 148 -26.04 12.44 -16.59
CA HIS A 148 -26.48 13.19 -15.41
C HIS A 148 -25.84 14.58 -15.34
N GLN A 149 -26.46 15.48 -14.55
CA GLN A 149 -25.95 16.83 -14.30
C GLN A 149 -25.20 16.88 -12.96
N PRO A 150 -24.20 17.78 -12.81
CA PRO A 150 -23.56 18.04 -11.53
C PRO A 150 -24.53 18.74 -10.56
N GLY A 151 -24.14 18.87 -9.29
CA GLY A 151 -24.92 19.53 -8.25
C GLY A 151 -25.49 18.57 -7.22
N PHE A 152 -24.92 17.35 -7.11
CA PHE A 152 -25.29 16.36 -6.12
C PHE A 152 -25.02 16.89 -4.69
N ALA A 153 -26.02 16.82 -3.81
CA ALA A 153 -25.87 17.14 -2.39
C ALA A 153 -25.30 15.92 -1.64
N PRO A 154 -24.08 16.01 -1.08
CA PRO A 154 -23.48 14.88 -0.39
C PRO A 154 -24.34 14.36 0.76
N VAL A 155 -24.45 13.05 0.87
CA VAL A 155 -25.13 12.39 1.98
C VAL A 155 -24.33 12.60 3.26
N ALA A 156 -25.03 12.94 4.36
CA ALA A 156 -24.40 13.15 5.66
C ALA A 156 -23.66 11.89 6.13
N ARG A 157 -22.40 12.05 6.50
CA ARG A 157 -21.53 11.01 7.06
C ARG A 157 -20.62 11.58 8.15
N ALA A 158 -20.64 10.93 9.30
CA ALA A 158 -19.75 11.24 10.42
C ALA A 158 -18.35 10.62 10.19
N ALA A 159 -17.41 11.00 11.04
CA ALA A 159 -16.04 10.45 11.00
C ALA A 159 -15.99 8.93 11.20
N GLY A 160 -16.86 8.38 12.03
CA GLY A 160 -16.94 6.94 12.31
C GLY A 160 -17.63 6.10 11.24
N ASP A 161 -18.33 6.73 10.28
CA ASP A 161 -19.02 6.00 9.23
C ASP A 161 -18.03 5.32 8.27
N LEU A 162 -18.40 4.16 7.73
CA LEU A 162 -17.58 3.38 6.83
C LEU A 162 -17.47 4.05 5.45
N ALA A 163 -16.25 4.24 4.96
CA ALA A 163 -15.98 4.85 3.66
C ALA A 163 -15.43 3.85 2.64
N ALA A 164 -14.63 2.88 3.10
CA ALA A 164 -14.06 1.86 2.23
C ALA A 164 -13.84 0.54 2.95
N ILE A 165 -13.84 -0.55 2.16
CA ILE A 165 -13.35 -1.87 2.59
C ILE A 165 -12.23 -2.27 1.66
N LEU A 166 -11.06 -2.60 2.21
CA LEU A 166 -9.94 -3.17 1.45
C LEU A 166 -9.64 -4.58 1.95
N TYR A 167 -9.66 -5.53 1.03
CA TYR A 167 -9.28 -6.91 1.35
C TYR A 167 -7.76 -7.04 1.44
N THR A 168 -7.30 -7.58 2.56
CA THR A 168 -5.89 -7.90 2.78
C THR A 168 -5.67 -9.39 2.55
N SER A 169 -4.55 -9.75 1.91
CA SER A 169 -4.11 -11.13 1.82
C SER A 169 -3.70 -11.58 3.23
N GLY A 170 -4.64 -12.19 3.95
CA GLY A 170 -4.37 -12.78 5.26
C GLY A 170 -3.31 -13.88 5.12
N THR A 171 -2.42 -13.94 6.09
CA THR A 171 -1.30 -14.89 6.10
C THR A 171 -1.69 -16.28 6.60
N THR A 172 -2.91 -16.40 7.11
CA THR A 172 -3.41 -17.61 7.79
C THR A 172 -4.74 -18.11 7.23
N GLY A 173 -5.13 -17.74 6.00
CA GLY A 173 -6.41 -18.17 5.47
C GLY A 173 -6.99 -17.23 4.41
N ARG A 174 -8.30 -17.07 4.42
CA ARG A 174 -9.03 -16.19 3.50
C ARG A 174 -8.71 -14.72 3.75
N SER A 175 -8.72 -13.92 2.68
CA SER A 175 -8.56 -12.47 2.76
C SER A 175 -9.59 -11.84 3.69
N LYS A 176 -9.17 -10.84 4.48
CA LYS A 176 -10.00 -10.12 5.45
C LYS A 176 -10.32 -8.73 4.91
N GLY A 177 -11.56 -8.29 4.98
CA GLY A 177 -11.98 -6.94 4.59
C GLY A 177 -11.73 -5.93 5.72
N ALA A 178 -10.69 -5.12 5.62
CA ALA A 178 -10.44 -4.05 6.58
C ALA A 178 -11.42 -2.88 6.36
N MET A 179 -12.16 -2.51 7.40
CA MET A 179 -13.16 -1.43 7.38
C MET A 179 -12.52 -0.08 7.69
N LEU A 180 -12.42 0.79 6.69
CA LEU A 180 -11.83 2.12 6.80
C LEU A 180 -12.92 3.19 6.90
N SER A 181 -12.93 3.94 8.00
CA SER A 181 -13.89 5.01 8.23
C SER A 181 -13.52 6.30 7.48
N HIS A 182 -14.50 7.20 7.32
CA HIS A 182 -14.27 8.55 6.82
C HIS A 182 -13.20 9.28 7.64
N GLY A 183 -13.21 9.11 8.96
CA GLY A 183 -12.24 9.71 9.88
C GLY A 183 -10.84 9.15 9.71
N ALA A 184 -10.69 7.82 9.58
CA ALA A 184 -9.39 7.18 9.43
C ALA A 184 -8.70 7.62 8.13
N LEU A 185 -9.43 7.66 7.01
CA LEU A 185 -8.90 8.12 5.73
C LEU A 185 -8.55 9.62 5.76
N ALA A 186 -9.43 10.43 6.34
CA ALA A 186 -9.25 11.89 6.39
C ALA A 186 -8.10 12.30 7.31
N SER A 187 -8.01 11.74 8.52
CA SER A 187 -6.95 12.08 9.49
C SER A 187 -5.58 11.70 8.96
N ASN A 188 -5.44 10.51 8.39
CA ASN A 188 -4.15 10.06 7.86
C ASN A 188 -3.68 10.92 6.69
N ALA A 189 -4.56 11.19 5.70
CA ALA A 189 -4.21 12.04 4.57
C ALA A 189 -3.86 13.48 5.01
N GLN A 190 -4.58 14.04 5.99
CA GLN A 190 -4.27 15.36 6.53
C GLN A 190 -2.93 15.36 7.25
N THR A 191 -2.65 14.36 8.10
CA THR A 191 -1.37 14.23 8.80
C THR A 191 -0.21 14.13 7.81
N LEU A 192 -0.35 13.32 6.76
CA LEU A 192 0.69 13.16 5.74
C LEU A 192 0.90 14.43 4.90
N ARG A 193 -0.20 15.12 4.52
CA ARG A 193 -0.11 16.42 3.85
C ARG A 193 0.74 17.39 4.65
N ASP A 194 0.46 17.52 5.94
CA ASP A 194 1.14 18.47 6.82
C ASP A 194 2.59 18.02 7.11
N TYR A 195 2.79 16.74 7.42
CA TYR A 195 4.10 16.18 7.76
C TYR A 195 5.07 16.15 6.56
N TRP A 196 4.57 15.91 5.35
CA TRP A 196 5.36 15.96 4.12
C TRP A 196 5.33 17.33 3.43
N ARG A 197 4.69 18.32 4.07
CA ARG A 197 4.56 19.69 3.59
C ARG A 197 3.99 19.79 2.18
N PHE A 198 2.98 18.99 1.88
CA PHE A 198 2.27 19.11 0.61
C PHE A 198 1.42 20.38 0.57
N THR A 199 1.53 21.11 -0.54
CA THR A 199 0.84 22.37 -0.80
C THR A 199 0.19 22.34 -2.19
N ASP A 200 -0.50 23.41 -2.54
CA ASP A 200 -1.10 23.61 -3.85
C ASP A 200 -0.06 23.82 -4.98
N ALA A 201 1.18 24.09 -4.64
CA ALA A 201 2.28 24.18 -5.59
C ALA A 201 2.86 22.80 -5.97
N ASP A 202 2.41 21.73 -5.29
CA ASP A 202 2.96 20.41 -5.52
C ASP A 202 2.35 19.69 -6.72
N VAL A 203 3.24 19.05 -7.47
CA VAL A 203 2.92 18.22 -8.63
C VAL A 203 3.41 16.79 -8.36
N LEU A 204 2.49 15.87 -8.16
CA LEU A 204 2.78 14.47 -7.86
C LEU A 204 2.82 13.62 -9.12
N ILE A 205 3.91 12.90 -9.39
CA ILE A 205 3.89 11.79 -10.35
C ILE A 205 3.13 10.63 -9.72
N HIS A 206 1.95 10.32 -10.25
CA HIS A 206 1.07 9.30 -9.73
C HIS A 206 1.06 8.05 -10.62
N ALA A 207 2.03 7.14 -10.39
CA ALA A 207 2.15 5.87 -11.11
C ALA A 207 1.66 4.65 -10.30
N LEU A 208 1.30 4.83 -9.03
CA LEU A 208 0.86 3.76 -8.12
C LEU A 208 -0.52 3.21 -8.50
N PRO A 209 -0.79 1.91 -8.26
CA PRO A 209 -2.12 1.33 -8.45
C PRO A 209 -3.13 1.92 -7.45
N ILE A 210 -4.36 2.18 -7.92
CA ILE A 210 -5.43 2.80 -7.12
C ILE A 210 -6.41 1.79 -6.50
N PHE A 211 -6.10 0.52 -6.54
CA PHE A 211 -6.81 -0.49 -5.76
C PHE A 211 -6.15 -0.77 -4.40
N HIS A 212 -5.09 -0.03 -4.06
CA HIS A 212 -4.32 -0.18 -2.83
C HIS A 212 -4.22 1.15 -2.08
N THR A 213 -4.12 1.08 -0.75
CA THR A 213 -4.05 2.24 0.16
C THR A 213 -3.05 3.30 -0.31
N HIS A 214 -1.84 2.91 -0.72
CA HIS A 214 -0.77 3.84 -1.10
C HIS A 214 -1.17 4.73 -2.29
N GLY A 215 -1.69 4.17 -3.36
CA GLY A 215 -2.10 4.94 -4.54
C GLY A 215 -3.42 5.68 -4.33
N LEU A 216 -4.43 5.00 -3.74
CA LEU A 216 -5.75 5.59 -3.62
C LEU A 216 -5.87 6.56 -2.44
N PHE A 217 -5.54 6.13 -1.22
CA PHE A 217 -5.82 6.93 -0.03
C PHE A 217 -4.64 7.79 0.41
N VAL A 218 -3.41 7.44 0.08
CA VAL A 218 -2.26 8.29 0.36
C VAL A 218 -2.03 9.25 -0.79
N ALA A 219 -1.61 8.77 -1.96
CA ALA A 219 -1.24 9.64 -3.09
C ALA A 219 -2.39 10.57 -3.51
N THR A 220 -3.58 10.02 -3.77
CA THR A 220 -4.73 10.81 -4.24
C THR A 220 -5.27 11.75 -3.18
N ASN A 221 -5.53 11.26 -1.93
CA ASN A 221 -6.14 12.12 -0.91
C ASN A 221 -5.20 13.22 -0.42
N VAL A 222 -3.88 12.92 -0.30
CA VAL A 222 -2.89 13.96 0.08
C VAL A 222 -2.88 15.07 -0.96
N THR A 223 -2.86 14.74 -2.26
CA THR A 223 -2.87 15.73 -3.33
C THR A 223 -4.18 16.54 -3.36
N LEU A 224 -5.34 15.88 -3.25
CA LEU A 224 -6.64 16.56 -3.17
C LEU A 224 -6.71 17.52 -1.97
N MET A 225 -6.27 17.07 -0.78
CA MET A 225 -6.31 17.88 0.43
C MET A 225 -5.27 19.00 0.46
N ALA A 226 -4.22 18.88 -0.34
CA ALA A 226 -3.23 19.94 -0.53
C ALA A 226 -3.66 21.00 -1.56
N GLY A 227 -4.55 20.63 -2.48
CA GLY A 227 -4.88 21.46 -3.64
C GLY A 227 -3.83 21.41 -4.75
N GLY A 228 -2.92 20.44 -4.72
CA GLY A 228 -1.87 20.21 -5.70
C GLY A 228 -2.38 19.50 -6.96
N SER A 229 -1.47 19.09 -7.84
CA SER A 229 -1.82 18.39 -9.07
C SER A 229 -1.13 17.04 -9.23
N CYS A 230 -1.64 16.22 -10.13
CA CYS A 230 -1.08 14.91 -10.47
C CYS A 230 -0.69 14.85 -11.94
N LEU A 231 0.53 14.36 -12.22
CA LEU A 231 0.92 13.77 -13.49
C LEU A 231 0.57 12.28 -13.42
N PHE A 232 -0.52 11.91 -14.08
CA PHE A 232 -1.18 10.62 -13.89
C PHE A 232 -0.79 9.61 -14.96
N LEU A 233 -0.22 8.47 -14.50
CA LEU A 233 0.17 7.35 -15.32
C LEU A 233 -0.68 6.12 -14.99
N PRO A 234 -1.06 5.30 -15.98
CA PRO A 234 -1.78 4.04 -15.74
C PRO A 234 -1.02 3.05 -14.87
N GLY A 235 0.30 3.10 -14.88
CA GLY A 235 1.20 2.24 -14.11
C GLY A 235 2.63 2.77 -14.14
N PHE A 236 3.56 1.94 -13.69
CA PHE A 236 4.99 2.26 -13.74
C PHE A 236 5.49 2.20 -15.18
N ASP A 237 6.09 3.29 -15.62
CA ASP A 237 6.83 3.44 -16.86
C ASP A 237 8.04 4.33 -16.57
N ALA A 238 9.25 3.79 -16.68
CA ALA A 238 10.47 4.49 -16.27
C ALA A 238 10.71 5.74 -17.11
N ASP A 239 10.56 5.62 -18.43
CA ASP A 239 10.82 6.72 -19.37
C ASP A 239 9.80 7.84 -19.16
N ALA A 240 8.52 7.49 -19.06
CA ALA A 240 7.46 8.47 -18.80
C ALA A 240 7.61 9.16 -17.42
N ILE A 241 8.11 8.46 -16.40
CA ILE A 241 8.39 9.04 -15.09
C ILE A 241 9.58 10.01 -15.19
N LEU A 242 10.66 9.63 -15.86
CA LEU A 242 11.82 10.52 -16.07
C LEU A 242 11.44 11.78 -16.84
N ASP A 243 10.68 11.66 -17.91
CA ASP A 243 10.18 12.79 -18.70
C ASP A 243 9.26 13.71 -17.88
N ALA A 244 8.53 13.17 -16.91
CA ALA A 244 7.65 13.92 -16.04
C ALA A 244 8.39 14.65 -14.89
N MET A 245 9.51 14.12 -14.39
CA MET A 245 10.23 14.65 -13.22
C MET A 245 10.57 16.15 -13.31
N PRO A 246 11.02 16.71 -14.46
CA PRO A 246 11.31 18.16 -14.55
C PRO A 246 10.10 19.07 -14.29
N ARG A 247 8.87 18.54 -14.42
CA ARG A 247 7.62 19.27 -14.17
C ARG A 247 6.97 18.89 -12.83
N ALA A 248 7.58 17.96 -12.10
CA ALA A 248 7.05 17.42 -10.86
C ALA A 248 7.82 17.90 -9.63
N THR A 249 7.21 17.78 -8.46
CA THR A 249 7.84 18.07 -7.17
C THR A 249 7.97 16.81 -6.31
N ALA A 250 7.12 15.81 -6.53
CA ALA A 250 7.08 14.59 -5.71
C ALA A 250 6.84 13.34 -6.56
N LEU A 251 7.44 12.23 -6.10
CA LEU A 251 7.14 10.88 -6.58
C LEU A 251 6.85 9.99 -5.37
N MET A 252 5.72 9.29 -5.40
CA MET A 252 5.42 8.22 -4.45
C MET A 252 5.54 6.88 -5.17
N GLY A 253 6.35 5.97 -4.63
CA GLY A 253 6.65 4.69 -5.24
C GLY A 253 6.78 3.55 -4.24
N VAL A 254 6.89 2.35 -4.77
CA VAL A 254 7.34 1.16 -4.05
C VAL A 254 8.84 0.97 -4.30
N PRO A 255 9.59 0.19 -3.49
CA PRO A 255 11.03 0.01 -3.66
C PRO A 255 11.46 -0.34 -5.08
N THR A 256 10.70 -1.19 -5.78
CA THR A 256 10.98 -1.58 -7.17
C THR A 256 10.88 -0.43 -8.18
N PHE A 257 10.20 0.67 -7.88
CA PHE A 257 10.24 1.87 -8.72
C PHE A 257 11.64 2.47 -8.69
N TYR A 258 12.21 2.58 -7.49
CA TYR A 258 13.53 3.18 -7.27
C TYR A 258 14.66 2.33 -7.86
N THR A 259 14.62 1.00 -7.68
CA THR A 259 15.63 0.11 -8.30
C THR A 259 15.60 0.19 -9.81
N ARG A 260 14.41 0.22 -10.45
CA ARG A 260 14.28 0.34 -11.90
C ARG A 260 14.68 1.72 -12.44
N LEU A 261 14.35 2.79 -11.72
CA LEU A 261 14.75 4.15 -12.12
C LEU A 261 16.27 4.36 -11.98
N LEU A 262 16.93 3.69 -11.05
CA LEU A 262 18.39 3.72 -10.93
C LEU A 262 19.14 3.13 -12.14
N GLU A 263 18.49 2.27 -12.91
CA GLU A 263 19.04 1.71 -14.15
C GLU A 263 18.80 2.61 -15.39
N ALA A 264 17.99 3.65 -15.24
CA ALA A 264 17.62 4.52 -16.35
C ALA A 264 18.64 5.67 -16.54
N GLU A 265 19.03 5.93 -17.80
CA GLU A 265 19.90 7.05 -18.13
C GLU A 265 19.19 8.39 -17.89
N GLY A 266 19.93 9.41 -17.44
CA GLY A 266 19.40 10.77 -17.23
C GLY A 266 18.70 11.00 -15.90
N LEU A 267 18.59 10.00 -14.99
CA LEU A 267 17.90 10.14 -13.70
C LEU A 267 18.41 11.33 -12.88
N ALA A 268 19.71 11.53 -12.78
CA ALA A 268 20.30 12.63 -12.00
C ALA A 268 19.83 14.02 -12.48
N GLU A 269 19.75 14.20 -13.79
CA GLU A 269 19.26 15.45 -14.38
C GLU A 269 17.76 15.61 -14.18
N ALA A 270 16.98 14.58 -14.46
CA ALA A 270 15.54 14.59 -14.34
C ALA A 270 15.09 14.88 -12.89
N ALA A 271 15.76 14.30 -11.90
CA ALA A 271 15.42 14.42 -10.48
C ALA A 271 15.81 15.78 -9.86
N ARG A 272 16.58 16.63 -10.54
CA ARG A 272 17.18 17.86 -9.97
C ARG A 272 16.14 18.81 -9.34
N GLY A 273 14.96 18.96 -9.95
CA GLY A 273 13.89 19.84 -9.50
C GLY A 273 12.94 19.21 -8.48
N MET A 274 13.06 17.93 -8.24
CA MET A 274 12.21 17.20 -7.29
C MET A 274 12.55 17.58 -5.85
N ARG A 275 11.56 17.58 -4.96
CA ARG A 275 11.77 17.83 -3.52
C ARG A 275 11.52 16.62 -2.65
N LEU A 276 10.75 15.64 -3.14
CA LEU A 276 10.30 14.52 -2.31
C LEU A 276 10.16 13.22 -3.09
N PHE A 277 10.82 12.20 -2.60
CA PHE A 277 10.67 10.82 -3.02
C PHE A 277 10.20 10.00 -1.82
N VAL A 278 9.02 9.37 -1.92
CA VAL A 278 8.41 8.58 -0.83
C VAL A 278 8.41 7.10 -1.21
N SER A 279 8.98 6.26 -0.38
CA SER A 279 8.93 4.80 -0.55
C SER A 279 8.12 4.11 0.54
N GLY A 280 7.44 3.02 0.18
CA GLY A 280 6.77 2.17 1.14
C GLY A 280 6.02 1.02 0.48
N SER A 281 5.18 0.33 1.23
CA SER A 281 4.44 -0.89 0.90
C SER A 281 5.29 -2.17 0.87
N ALA A 282 6.61 -2.04 0.85
CA ALA A 282 7.60 -3.10 1.01
C ALA A 282 8.87 -2.50 1.65
N PRO A 283 9.78 -3.31 2.24
CA PRO A 283 11.05 -2.83 2.74
C PRO A 283 11.93 -2.26 1.62
N LEU A 284 12.55 -1.11 1.88
CA LEU A 284 13.57 -0.53 1.00
C LEU A 284 14.95 -0.97 1.48
N LEU A 285 15.77 -1.50 0.59
CA LEU A 285 17.15 -1.86 0.93
C LEU A 285 17.96 -0.58 1.21
N ALA A 286 18.81 -0.63 2.22
CA ALA A 286 19.70 0.49 2.57
C ALA A 286 20.60 0.86 1.38
N GLU A 287 21.14 -0.14 0.67
CA GLU A 287 21.93 0.06 -0.54
C GLU A 287 21.16 0.85 -1.61
N THR A 288 19.89 0.49 -1.89
CA THR A 288 19.05 1.23 -2.85
C THR A 288 18.86 2.69 -2.41
N HIS A 289 18.65 2.93 -1.10
CA HIS A 289 18.53 4.28 -0.55
C HIS A 289 19.82 5.09 -0.75
N ASP A 290 20.97 4.50 -0.43
CA ASP A 290 22.27 5.17 -0.52
C ASP A 290 22.69 5.41 -1.97
N ARG A 291 22.48 4.42 -2.86
CA ARG A 291 22.70 4.57 -4.30
C ARG A 291 21.79 5.65 -4.90
N TRP A 292 20.52 5.70 -4.51
CA TRP A 292 19.60 6.76 -4.92
C TRP A 292 20.11 8.14 -4.52
N ARG A 293 20.55 8.27 -3.27
CA ARG A 293 21.13 9.53 -2.75
C ARG A 293 22.40 9.92 -3.49
N ALA A 294 23.28 8.97 -3.78
CA ALA A 294 24.51 9.23 -4.52
C ALA A 294 24.24 9.72 -5.95
N VAL A 295 23.26 9.15 -6.65
CA VAL A 295 22.90 9.49 -8.02
C VAL A 295 22.12 10.80 -8.11
N THR A 296 21.11 10.99 -7.27
CA THR A 296 20.14 12.10 -7.39
C THR A 296 20.40 13.27 -6.45
N GLY A 297 21.18 13.07 -5.40
CA GLY A 297 21.34 14.02 -4.29
C GLY A 297 20.18 14.03 -3.29
N HIS A 298 19.13 13.22 -3.51
CA HIS A 298 17.94 13.17 -2.65
C HIS A 298 17.92 11.90 -1.81
N ALA A 299 17.66 12.03 -0.50
CA ALA A 299 17.35 10.87 0.33
C ALA A 299 15.87 10.47 0.16
N ILE A 300 15.60 9.18 -0.03
CA ILE A 300 14.23 8.66 -0.08
C ILE A 300 13.60 8.78 1.32
N LEU A 301 12.36 9.23 1.39
CA LEU A 301 11.57 9.24 2.61
C LEU A 301 10.84 7.90 2.71
N GLU A 302 11.41 6.97 3.46
CA GLU A 302 10.75 5.69 3.74
C GLU A 302 9.72 5.84 4.85
N ARG A 303 8.58 5.17 4.71
CA ARG A 303 7.48 5.18 5.67
C ARG A 303 6.86 3.79 5.82
N TYR A 304 6.21 3.53 6.94
CA TYR A 304 5.54 2.28 7.24
C TYR A 304 4.05 2.48 7.49
N GLY A 305 3.28 1.52 7.03
CA GLY A 305 1.85 1.41 7.24
C GLY A 305 1.29 0.15 6.61
N MET A 306 0.04 -0.11 6.85
CA MET A 306 -0.68 -1.26 6.35
C MET A 306 -2.14 -0.90 6.06
N THR A 307 -2.89 -1.80 5.47
CA THR A 307 -4.28 -1.52 5.10
C THR A 307 -5.13 -1.15 6.32
N GLU A 308 -4.93 -1.84 7.44
CA GLU A 308 -5.68 -1.67 8.68
C GLU A 308 -5.41 -0.34 9.38
N THR A 309 -4.28 0.30 9.09
CA THR A 309 -3.87 1.52 9.80
C THR A 309 -3.46 2.67 8.89
N ASN A 310 -3.58 2.53 7.56
CA ASN A 310 -2.97 3.46 6.62
C ASN A 310 -1.48 3.66 6.96
N MET A 311 -1.00 4.89 7.19
CA MET A 311 0.40 5.16 7.52
C MET A 311 0.56 5.40 9.01
N ASN A 312 1.56 4.76 9.60
CA ASN A 312 1.85 4.78 11.04
C ASN A 312 3.09 5.61 11.37
N THR A 313 4.15 5.42 10.58
CA THR A 313 5.44 6.09 10.77
C THR A 313 5.93 6.66 9.46
N SER A 314 6.83 7.63 9.55
CA SER A 314 7.51 8.22 8.39
C SER A 314 8.86 8.79 8.81
N ASN A 315 9.88 8.63 7.96
CA ASN A 315 11.07 9.46 8.07
C ASN A 315 10.68 10.93 7.98
N PRO A 316 11.43 11.84 8.62
CA PRO A 316 11.06 13.25 8.68
C PRO A 316 11.21 13.93 7.31
N TYR A 317 10.36 14.92 7.05
CA TYR A 317 10.54 15.79 5.89
C TYR A 317 11.78 16.64 6.07
N ASP A 318 11.89 17.30 7.22
CA ASP A 318 13.10 18.01 7.65
C ASP A 318 13.89 17.15 8.63
N GLY A 319 15.16 16.97 8.37
CA GLY A 319 16.06 16.15 9.19
C GLY A 319 16.62 14.95 8.45
N GLU A 320 17.18 14.02 9.19
CA GLU A 320 17.80 12.84 8.62
C GLU A 320 16.76 11.81 8.19
N ARG A 321 16.75 11.46 6.91
CA ARG A 321 16.04 10.29 6.37
C ARG A 321 17.01 9.12 6.41
N ARG A 322 16.89 8.31 7.46
CA ARG A 322 17.85 7.25 7.78
C ARG A 322 17.48 5.97 7.03
N ALA A 323 18.43 5.48 6.22
CA ALA A 323 18.28 4.21 5.50
C ALA A 323 18.00 3.04 6.46
N GLY A 324 17.16 2.09 6.04
CA GLY A 324 16.79 0.92 6.84
C GLY A 324 15.85 1.21 8.02
N THR A 325 15.33 2.44 8.13
CA THR A 325 14.32 2.82 9.12
C THR A 325 13.04 3.32 8.47
N VAL A 326 11.94 3.20 9.18
CA VAL A 326 10.66 3.77 8.76
C VAL A 326 10.32 5.08 9.49
N GLY A 327 11.32 5.69 10.12
CA GLY A 327 11.24 6.98 10.80
C GLY A 327 10.51 6.95 12.14
N PHE A 328 9.75 7.98 12.43
CA PHE A 328 9.06 8.21 13.70
C PHE A 328 7.56 7.97 13.58
N PRO A 329 6.86 7.68 14.70
CA PRO A 329 5.40 7.73 14.71
C PRO A 329 4.90 9.08 14.17
N LEU A 330 3.91 9.02 13.29
CA LEU A 330 3.27 10.23 12.75
C LEU A 330 2.49 11.00 13.83
N PRO A 331 2.33 12.31 13.72
CA PRO A 331 1.55 13.10 14.67
C PRO A 331 0.16 12.54 14.94
N GLY A 332 -0.17 12.36 16.22
CA GLY A 332 -1.43 11.78 16.66
C GLY A 332 -1.50 10.25 16.62
N ILE A 333 -0.41 9.59 16.28
CA ILE A 333 -0.29 8.13 16.26
C ILE A 333 0.68 7.67 17.35
N GLU A 334 0.26 6.72 18.14
CA GLU A 334 1.08 6.07 19.13
C GLU A 334 1.57 4.71 18.60
N VAL A 335 2.86 4.46 18.75
CA VAL A 335 3.48 3.17 18.43
C VAL A 335 4.16 2.65 19.68
N ILE A 336 3.84 1.44 20.07
CA ILE A 336 4.52 0.72 21.16
C ILE A 336 5.03 -0.62 20.66
N LEU A 337 5.98 -1.17 21.41
CA LEU A 337 6.50 -2.52 21.19
C LEU A 337 6.11 -3.39 22.39
N THR A 338 5.56 -4.56 22.10
CA THR A 338 5.12 -5.50 23.14
C THR A 338 5.76 -6.87 22.96
N ASP A 339 6.01 -7.54 24.06
CA ASP A 339 6.47 -8.92 24.07
C ASP A 339 5.39 -9.84 23.49
N PRO A 340 5.72 -10.71 22.55
CA PRO A 340 4.73 -11.56 21.86
C PRO A 340 4.05 -12.61 22.76
N GLN A 341 4.65 -12.95 23.90
CA GLN A 341 4.12 -13.98 24.82
C GLN A 341 3.28 -13.37 25.93
N THR A 342 3.78 -12.26 26.51
CA THR A 342 3.16 -11.64 27.68
C THR A 342 2.26 -10.45 27.35
N GLY A 343 2.44 -9.84 26.18
CA GLY A 343 1.79 -8.58 25.78
C GLY A 343 2.28 -7.36 26.56
N ALA A 344 3.31 -7.52 27.40
CA ALA A 344 3.89 -6.42 28.15
C ALA A 344 4.75 -5.53 27.24
N LYS A 345 4.75 -4.21 27.51
CA LYS A 345 5.62 -3.30 26.78
C LYS A 345 7.10 -3.63 27.01
N VAL A 346 7.87 -3.74 25.91
CA VAL A 346 9.32 -3.98 25.98
C VAL A 346 10.09 -2.66 26.14
N PRO A 347 11.29 -2.71 26.75
CA PRO A 347 12.18 -1.56 26.83
C PRO A 347 12.60 -1.04 25.45
N GLN A 348 12.99 0.23 25.40
CA GLN A 348 13.57 0.83 24.19
C GLN A 348 14.87 0.09 23.82
N GLY A 349 15.04 -0.17 22.52
CA GLY A 349 16.17 -0.94 22.01
C GLY A 349 15.95 -2.45 21.94
N GLU A 350 14.87 -2.96 22.54
CA GLU A 350 14.47 -4.36 22.39
C GLU A 350 13.48 -4.57 21.24
N VAL A 351 13.47 -5.78 20.70
CA VAL A 351 12.53 -6.17 19.63
C VAL A 351 11.21 -6.62 20.24
N GLY A 352 10.11 -6.13 19.69
CA GLY A 352 8.76 -6.52 20.07
C GLY A 352 7.79 -6.44 18.92
N ILE A 353 6.54 -6.85 19.14
CA ILE A 353 5.45 -6.66 18.19
C ILE A 353 5.03 -5.20 18.19
N LEU A 354 4.94 -4.60 17.01
CA LEU A 354 4.41 -3.26 16.87
C LEU A 354 2.90 -3.26 17.13
N GLU A 355 2.49 -2.40 18.03
CA GLU A 355 1.09 -2.06 18.24
C GLU A 355 0.87 -0.57 17.98
N VAL A 356 -0.22 -0.25 17.30
CA VAL A 356 -0.51 1.10 16.82
C VAL A 356 -1.86 1.55 17.34
N ARG A 357 -1.91 2.79 17.84
CA ARG A 357 -3.16 3.47 18.23
C ARG A 357 -3.20 4.85 17.60
N GLY A 358 -4.34 5.23 17.04
CA GLY A 358 -4.52 6.56 16.46
C GLY A 358 -5.82 6.68 15.65
N PRO A 359 -6.14 7.89 15.21
CA PRO A 359 -7.35 8.14 14.42
C PRO A 359 -7.31 7.51 13.02
N ASN A 360 -6.16 6.99 12.60
CA ASN A 360 -5.91 6.30 11.34
C ASN A 360 -6.27 4.81 11.38
N VAL A 361 -6.45 4.24 12.56
CA VAL A 361 -6.74 2.80 12.75
C VAL A 361 -8.14 2.47 12.24
N PHE A 362 -8.28 1.33 11.58
CA PHE A 362 -9.53 0.83 11.01
C PHE A 362 -10.58 0.54 12.09
N SER A 363 -11.83 0.32 11.66
CA SER A 363 -12.93 0.00 12.57
C SER A 363 -13.07 -1.49 12.89
N GLY A 364 -12.20 -2.34 12.32
CA GLY A 364 -12.22 -3.78 12.44
C GLY A 364 -12.37 -4.49 11.10
N TYR A 365 -12.51 -5.81 11.12
CA TYR A 365 -12.68 -6.63 9.93
C TYR A 365 -14.15 -6.89 9.63
N TRP A 366 -14.52 -6.75 8.37
CA TRP A 366 -15.87 -6.95 7.87
C TRP A 366 -16.38 -8.35 8.18
N LYS A 367 -17.52 -8.44 8.88
CA LYS A 367 -18.16 -9.70 9.33
C LYS A 367 -17.25 -10.64 10.15
N MET A 368 -16.17 -10.13 10.75
CA MET A 368 -15.24 -10.92 11.55
C MET A 368 -15.00 -10.29 12.93
N PRO A 369 -16.01 -10.22 13.80
CA PRO A 369 -15.88 -9.56 15.11
C PRO A 369 -14.88 -10.27 16.05
N GLU A 370 -14.82 -11.61 16.03
CA GLU A 370 -13.87 -12.37 16.83
C GLU A 370 -12.43 -12.05 16.40
N LYS A 371 -12.17 -12.03 15.10
CA LYS A 371 -10.85 -11.69 14.56
C LYS A 371 -10.46 -10.24 14.85
N THR A 372 -11.44 -9.35 14.84
CA THR A 372 -11.24 -7.95 15.25
C THR A 372 -10.82 -7.88 16.72
N ALA A 373 -11.50 -8.59 17.61
CA ALA A 373 -11.18 -8.61 19.03
C ALA A 373 -9.80 -9.23 19.35
N GLU A 374 -9.34 -10.17 18.52
CA GLU A 374 -7.98 -10.75 18.66
C GLU A 374 -6.87 -9.74 18.33
N GLU A 375 -7.08 -8.87 17.35
CA GLU A 375 -6.03 -7.99 16.82
C GLU A 375 -6.22 -6.51 17.24
N LEU A 376 -7.44 -6.06 17.59
CA LEU A 376 -7.74 -4.71 18.06
C LEU A 376 -8.12 -4.75 19.55
N ARG A 377 -7.21 -4.27 20.41
CA ARG A 377 -7.37 -4.28 21.84
C ARG A 377 -8.48 -3.30 22.31
N GLU A 378 -9.10 -3.54 23.45
CA GLU A 378 -10.10 -2.64 24.06
C GLU A 378 -9.58 -1.21 24.29
N ASN A 379 -8.27 -1.05 24.53
CA ASN A 379 -7.63 0.26 24.71
C ASN A 379 -7.30 0.96 23.38
N GLY A 380 -7.72 0.40 22.24
CA GLY A 380 -7.58 0.96 20.90
C GLY A 380 -6.24 0.68 20.21
N PHE A 381 -5.34 -0.08 20.81
CA PHE A 381 -4.12 -0.53 20.12
C PHE A 381 -4.44 -1.71 19.19
N PHE A 382 -3.98 -1.58 17.95
CA PHE A 382 -4.03 -2.64 16.94
C PHE A 382 -2.69 -3.38 16.90
N ILE A 383 -2.74 -4.70 17.00
CA ILE A 383 -1.59 -5.60 16.93
C ILE A 383 -1.27 -5.84 15.46
N THR A 384 -0.22 -5.22 14.95
CA THR A 384 0.08 -5.24 13.50
C THR A 384 0.57 -6.60 12.99
N GLY A 385 1.09 -7.42 13.89
CA GLY A 385 1.81 -8.66 13.56
C GLY A 385 3.19 -8.40 12.94
N ASP A 386 3.61 -7.15 12.81
CA ASP A 386 4.98 -6.78 12.44
C ASP A 386 5.84 -6.68 13.71
N MET A 387 7.07 -7.12 13.61
CA MET A 387 8.08 -6.98 14.66
C MET A 387 8.97 -5.80 14.34
N GLY A 388 9.31 -5.04 15.37
CA GLY A 388 10.15 -3.86 15.22
C GLY A 388 11.02 -3.60 16.42
N GLN A 389 11.87 -2.61 16.28
CA GLN A 389 12.75 -2.05 17.32
C GLN A 389 12.66 -0.53 17.25
N ILE A 390 12.71 0.14 18.38
CA ILE A 390 12.86 1.61 18.43
C ILE A 390 14.24 1.89 18.99
N ASP A 391 15.11 2.51 18.19
CA ASP A 391 16.48 2.80 18.57
C ASP A 391 16.59 3.94 19.60
N ALA A 392 17.81 4.24 20.04
CA ALA A 392 18.06 5.27 21.04
C ALA A 392 17.65 6.68 20.58
N ASP A 393 17.68 6.93 19.28
CA ASP A 393 17.27 8.21 18.67
C ASP A 393 15.76 8.27 18.41
N GLY A 394 15.03 7.17 18.59
CA GLY A 394 13.58 7.05 18.42
C GLY A 394 13.13 6.60 17.03
N TYR A 395 14.05 6.24 16.14
CA TYR A 395 13.69 5.68 14.83
C TYR A 395 13.13 4.27 14.99
N VAL A 396 12.06 4.00 14.24
CA VAL A 396 11.42 2.68 14.17
C VAL A 396 12.07 1.87 13.04
N HIS A 397 12.51 0.65 13.39
CA HIS A 397 13.00 -0.35 12.47
C HIS A 397 11.99 -1.49 12.36
N ILE A 398 11.71 -1.96 11.15
CA ILE A 398 10.89 -3.16 10.92
C ILE A 398 11.84 -4.35 10.76
N VAL A 399 11.80 -5.28 11.70
CA VAL A 399 12.68 -6.46 11.71
C VAL A 399 12.02 -7.70 11.12
N GLY A 400 10.74 -7.67 10.81
CA GLY A 400 10.04 -8.75 10.11
C GLY A 400 8.58 -8.92 10.53
N ARG A 401 8.02 -10.06 10.17
CA ARG A 401 6.69 -10.49 10.60
C ARG A 401 6.82 -11.48 11.76
N SER A 402 5.96 -11.38 12.75
CA SER A 402 5.96 -12.33 13.89
C SER A 402 5.75 -13.78 13.45
N LYS A 403 4.92 -13.99 12.41
CA LYS A 403 4.68 -15.31 11.80
C LYS A 403 5.80 -15.82 10.91
N ASP A 404 6.75 -14.98 10.53
CA ASP A 404 7.96 -15.36 9.78
C ASP A 404 9.15 -15.58 10.73
N LEU A 405 8.95 -15.32 12.02
CA LEU A 405 9.91 -15.66 13.07
C LEU A 405 10.23 -17.14 13.00
N ILE A 406 11.50 -17.48 12.94
CA ILE A 406 11.99 -18.85 12.93
C ILE A 406 12.28 -19.27 14.36
N ILE A 407 11.68 -20.35 14.80
CA ILE A 407 11.94 -20.92 16.14
C ILE A 407 12.79 -22.17 15.98
N SER A 408 14.11 -22.01 16.14
CA SER A 408 15.09 -23.09 15.97
C SER A 408 15.73 -23.44 17.29
N GLY A 409 15.53 -24.66 17.77
CA GLY A 409 16.10 -25.14 19.05
C GLY A 409 15.72 -24.28 20.26
N GLY A 410 14.53 -23.64 20.22
CA GLY A 410 14.05 -22.74 21.29
C GLY A 410 14.54 -21.29 21.16
N TYR A 411 15.31 -20.95 20.15
CA TYR A 411 15.78 -19.58 19.91
C TYR A 411 14.89 -18.90 18.85
N ASN A 412 14.56 -17.64 19.12
CA ASN A 412 13.89 -16.76 18.17
C ASN A 412 14.92 -16.20 17.18
N ILE A 413 14.73 -16.46 15.90
CA ILE A 413 15.60 -15.99 14.82
C ILE A 413 14.76 -15.09 13.89
N TYR A 414 15.24 -13.88 13.69
CA TYR A 414 14.57 -12.89 12.86
C TYR A 414 15.11 -12.95 11.42
N PRO A 415 14.31 -13.38 10.44
CA PRO A 415 14.77 -13.52 9.05
C PRO A 415 15.43 -12.28 8.48
N LYS A 416 14.90 -11.09 8.82
CA LYS A 416 15.43 -9.83 8.28
C LYS A 416 16.86 -9.52 8.72
N GLU A 417 17.25 -9.92 9.92
CA GLU A 417 18.64 -9.78 10.41
C GLU A 417 19.61 -10.54 9.50
N ILE A 418 19.20 -11.73 9.05
CA ILE A 418 20.03 -12.58 8.20
C ILE A 418 19.98 -12.09 6.75
N GLU A 419 18.79 -11.69 6.26
CA GLU A 419 18.62 -11.14 4.93
C GLU A 419 19.50 -9.91 4.70
N LEU A 420 19.59 -8.99 5.67
CA LEU A 420 20.45 -7.82 5.56
C LEU A 420 21.91 -8.18 5.35
N LEU A 421 22.41 -9.20 6.06
CA LEU A 421 23.79 -9.66 5.91
C LEU A 421 24.02 -10.41 4.61
N VAL A 422 23.05 -11.19 4.13
CA VAL A 422 23.13 -11.89 2.86
C VAL A 422 23.03 -10.91 1.70
N ASP A 423 22.14 -9.92 1.78
CA ASP A 423 21.94 -8.89 0.77
C ASP A 423 23.19 -7.99 0.60
N ASP A 424 24.02 -7.83 1.66
CA ASP A 424 25.28 -7.08 1.61
C ASP A 424 26.47 -7.88 0.99
N LEU A 425 26.28 -9.17 0.68
CA LEU A 425 27.35 -9.98 0.06
C LEU A 425 27.53 -9.62 -1.42
N PRO A 426 28.76 -9.51 -1.91
CA PRO A 426 29.04 -9.24 -3.33
C PRO A 426 28.36 -10.27 -4.25
N GLY A 427 27.62 -9.78 -5.25
CA GLY A 427 26.93 -10.60 -6.23
C GLY A 427 25.55 -11.10 -5.80
N VAL A 428 25.03 -10.70 -4.66
CA VAL A 428 23.65 -10.95 -4.23
C VAL A 428 22.77 -9.77 -4.64
N MET A 429 21.73 -10.04 -5.43
CA MET A 429 20.73 -9.03 -5.80
C MET A 429 19.69 -8.86 -4.68
N GLU A 430 19.20 -9.96 -4.14
CA GLU A 430 18.23 -9.97 -3.02
C GLU A 430 18.16 -11.35 -2.37
N SER A 431 17.65 -11.41 -1.13
CA SER A 431 17.44 -12.67 -0.45
C SER A 431 16.09 -12.72 0.30
N ALA A 432 15.66 -13.94 0.63
CA ALA A 432 14.59 -14.19 1.55
C ALA A 432 14.97 -15.34 2.48
N VAL A 433 14.87 -15.13 3.78
CA VAL A 433 15.16 -16.15 4.78
C VAL A 433 13.88 -16.72 5.35
N ILE A 434 13.80 -18.06 5.41
CA ILE A 434 12.62 -18.79 5.86
C ILE A 434 13.01 -19.86 6.89
N GLY A 435 12.07 -20.19 7.77
CA GLY A 435 12.13 -21.39 8.59
C GLY A 435 11.52 -22.57 7.85
N VAL A 436 12.21 -23.70 7.85
CA VAL A 436 11.68 -24.95 7.33
C VAL A 436 11.75 -26.03 8.41
N PRO A 437 10.86 -27.04 8.40
CA PRO A 437 10.85 -28.10 9.39
C PRO A 437 12.21 -28.82 9.50
N HIS A 438 12.61 -29.12 10.73
CA HIS A 438 13.83 -29.88 11.03
C HIS A 438 13.59 -30.84 12.21
N PRO A 439 13.97 -32.12 12.11
CA PRO A 439 13.63 -33.14 13.11
C PRO A 439 14.17 -32.80 14.51
N ASP A 440 15.36 -32.20 14.64
CA ASP A 440 15.98 -31.95 15.94
C ASP A 440 15.68 -30.55 16.50
N PHE A 441 15.38 -29.57 15.65
CA PHE A 441 15.30 -28.15 16.05
C PHE A 441 13.88 -27.57 15.96
N GLY A 442 12.90 -28.34 15.48
CA GLY A 442 11.57 -27.85 15.14
C GLY A 442 11.59 -27.12 13.78
N GLU A 443 12.30 -26.00 13.71
CA GLU A 443 12.60 -25.31 12.44
C GLU A 443 14.12 -25.08 12.31
N THR A 444 14.56 -24.87 11.08
CA THR A 444 15.91 -24.42 10.77
C THR A 444 15.91 -23.33 9.70
N VAL A 445 17.01 -22.55 9.67
CA VAL A 445 17.16 -21.40 8.79
C VAL A 445 17.59 -21.84 7.40
N VAL A 446 16.87 -21.35 6.38
CA VAL A 446 17.23 -21.50 4.96
C VAL A 446 17.18 -20.13 4.30
N ALA A 447 18.24 -19.77 3.56
CA ALA A 447 18.29 -18.57 2.75
C ALA A 447 17.97 -18.92 1.28
N VAL A 448 17.04 -18.20 0.68
CA VAL A 448 16.74 -18.26 -0.76
C VAL A 448 17.30 -16.99 -1.38
N VAL A 449 18.24 -17.12 -2.32
CA VAL A 449 19.08 -16.00 -2.78
C VAL A 449 18.97 -15.86 -4.29
N VAL A 450 18.82 -14.64 -4.76
CA VAL A 450 18.85 -14.27 -6.18
C VAL A 450 20.20 -13.64 -6.48
N PRO A 451 21.00 -14.23 -7.37
CA PRO A 451 22.27 -13.64 -7.80
C PRO A 451 22.08 -12.38 -8.65
N GLU A 452 23.02 -11.44 -8.59
CA GLU A 452 23.14 -10.38 -9.59
C GLU A 452 23.43 -10.96 -10.99
N ALA A 453 23.06 -10.22 -12.03
CA ALA A 453 23.29 -10.64 -13.40
C ALA A 453 24.80 -10.84 -13.68
N GLY A 454 25.18 -12.06 -14.06
CA GLY A 454 26.58 -12.44 -14.34
C GLY A 454 27.42 -12.77 -13.10
N ALA A 455 26.89 -12.68 -11.90
CA ALA A 455 27.58 -13.11 -10.69
C ALA A 455 27.64 -14.64 -10.58
N THR A 456 28.73 -15.15 -10.04
CA THR A 456 28.90 -16.57 -9.74
C THR A 456 28.84 -16.76 -8.23
N LEU A 457 27.63 -16.99 -7.73
CA LEU A 457 27.40 -17.34 -6.33
C LEU A 457 27.36 -18.86 -6.16
N THR A 458 27.78 -19.31 -4.98
CA THR A 458 27.64 -20.70 -4.54
C THR A 458 27.04 -20.74 -3.15
N GLU A 459 26.35 -21.83 -2.80
CA GLU A 459 25.85 -22.05 -1.45
C GLU A 459 26.96 -21.85 -0.39
N ASP A 460 28.11 -22.53 -0.57
CA ASP A 460 29.24 -22.43 0.35
C ASP A 460 29.80 -21.01 0.47
N GLY A 461 29.81 -20.26 -0.63
CA GLY A 461 30.25 -18.86 -0.64
C GLY A 461 29.37 -17.95 0.19
N VAL A 462 28.06 -18.08 0.06
CA VAL A 462 27.09 -17.30 0.87
C VAL A 462 27.16 -17.72 2.34
N LEU A 463 27.20 -19.02 2.64
CA LEU A 463 27.34 -19.53 4.01
C LEU A 463 28.61 -18.99 4.69
N ALA A 464 29.74 -19.05 3.98
CA ALA A 464 31.01 -18.53 4.49
C ALA A 464 30.97 -17.01 4.71
N GLY A 465 30.30 -16.27 3.80
CA GLY A 465 30.20 -14.81 3.88
C GLY A 465 29.43 -14.30 5.11
N VAL A 466 28.50 -15.07 5.65
CA VAL A 466 27.72 -14.69 6.84
C VAL A 466 28.21 -15.33 8.14
N ALA A 467 29.11 -16.31 8.08
CA ALA A 467 29.51 -17.13 9.22
C ALA A 467 30.10 -16.34 10.39
N ASP A 468 30.96 -15.36 10.09
CA ASP A 468 31.65 -14.54 11.09
C ASP A 468 30.76 -13.42 11.67
N HIS A 469 29.62 -13.16 11.03
CA HIS A 469 28.68 -12.08 11.40
C HIS A 469 27.44 -12.58 12.17
N LEU A 470 27.20 -13.89 12.15
CA LEU A 470 26.03 -14.51 12.78
C LEU A 470 26.42 -15.55 13.83
N ALA A 471 25.73 -15.51 14.97
CA ALA A 471 25.80 -16.61 15.92
C ALA A 471 25.40 -17.93 15.24
N ARG A 472 26.05 -19.03 15.60
CA ARG A 472 25.91 -20.33 14.93
C ARG A 472 24.45 -20.81 14.77
N PHE A 473 23.58 -20.51 15.72
CA PHE A 473 22.17 -20.90 15.67
C PHE A 473 21.35 -20.08 14.69
N LYS A 474 21.83 -18.89 14.28
CA LYS A 474 21.20 -18.00 13.29
C LYS A 474 21.69 -18.28 11.86
N GLN A 475 22.82 -18.96 11.68
CA GLN A 475 23.41 -19.22 10.38
C GLN A 475 22.48 -20.10 9.55
N PRO A 476 22.23 -19.76 8.25
CA PRO A 476 21.51 -20.63 7.36
C PRO A 476 22.20 -22.01 7.25
N ARG A 477 21.41 -23.06 7.29
CA ARG A 477 21.93 -24.43 7.05
C ARG A 477 21.97 -24.81 5.59
N ARG A 478 21.19 -24.13 4.78
CA ARG A 478 21.15 -24.26 3.33
C ARG A 478 20.94 -22.91 2.69
N VAL A 479 21.54 -22.75 1.51
CA VAL A 479 21.31 -21.63 0.61
C VAL A 479 20.80 -22.17 -0.71
N ILE A 480 19.67 -21.64 -1.17
CA ILE A 480 19.02 -22.04 -2.42
C ILE A 480 19.12 -20.86 -3.37
N LEU A 481 19.83 -21.07 -4.48
CA LEU A 481 19.93 -20.05 -5.51
C LEU A 481 18.75 -20.18 -6.47
N VAL A 482 18.08 -19.05 -6.75
CA VAL A 482 16.92 -18.97 -7.64
C VAL A 482 17.05 -17.80 -8.60
N ASP A 483 16.33 -17.85 -9.73
CA ASP A 483 16.34 -16.76 -10.71
C ASP A 483 15.52 -15.53 -10.23
N ALA A 484 14.50 -15.77 -9.42
CA ALA A 484 13.66 -14.72 -8.81
C ALA A 484 12.94 -15.23 -7.58
N LEU A 485 12.68 -14.33 -6.60
CA LEU A 485 11.81 -14.65 -5.47
C LEU A 485 10.32 -14.60 -5.88
N PRO A 486 9.48 -15.55 -5.40
CA PRO A 486 8.05 -15.50 -5.66
C PRO A 486 7.44 -14.25 -5.03
N ARG A 487 6.67 -13.51 -5.81
CA ARG A 487 6.04 -12.24 -5.39
C ARG A 487 4.57 -12.24 -5.71
N ASN A 488 3.78 -11.59 -4.87
CA ASN A 488 2.40 -11.29 -5.19
C ASN A 488 2.31 -10.11 -6.18
N THR A 489 1.09 -9.80 -6.64
CA THR A 489 0.80 -8.70 -7.55
C THR A 489 1.22 -7.30 -7.04
N MET A 490 1.49 -7.18 -5.73
CA MET A 490 2.00 -5.97 -5.07
C MET A 490 3.53 -5.95 -4.94
N GLY A 491 4.24 -6.91 -5.53
CA GLY A 491 5.68 -7.03 -5.42
C GLY A 491 6.20 -7.58 -4.09
N LYS A 492 5.32 -8.00 -3.16
CA LYS A 492 5.74 -8.56 -1.86
C LYS A 492 6.19 -10.00 -2.01
N VAL A 493 7.35 -10.32 -1.44
CA VAL A 493 7.90 -11.68 -1.40
C VAL A 493 6.97 -12.62 -0.64
N GLN A 494 6.71 -13.79 -1.23
CA GLN A 494 5.79 -14.81 -0.73
C GLN A 494 6.53 -15.90 0.07
N LYS A 495 7.02 -15.57 1.30
CA LYS A 495 7.74 -16.53 2.16
C LYS A 495 6.94 -17.78 2.50
N ALA A 496 5.61 -17.66 2.62
CA ALA A 496 4.75 -18.81 2.88
C ALA A 496 4.75 -19.84 1.72
N GLU A 497 4.87 -19.38 0.48
CA GLU A 497 5.02 -20.25 -0.70
C GLU A 497 6.36 -20.97 -0.67
N MET A 498 7.45 -20.26 -0.41
CA MET A 498 8.79 -20.85 -0.29
C MET A 498 8.86 -21.87 0.85
N ARG A 499 8.25 -21.60 2.02
CA ARG A 499 8.17 -22.58 3.12
C ARG A 499 7.47 -23.88 2.69
N LYS A 500 6.43 -23.78 1.86
CA LYS A 500 5.76 -25.00 1.31
C LYS A 500 6.64 -25.72 0.31
N THR A 501 7.29 -24.98 -0.59
CA THR A 501 8.17 -25.55 -1.62
C THR A 501 9.34 -26.31 -1.01
N TYR A 502 9.89 -25.81 0.08
CA TYR A 502 11.09 -26.37 0.71
C TYR A 502 10.82 -27.11 2.03
N ALA A 503 9.54 -27.46 2.29
CA ALA A 503 9.13 -28.11 3.54
C ALA A 503 9.88 -29.43 3.83
N ASP A 504 10.22 -30.19 2.80
CA ASP A 504 10.84 -31.50 2.91
C ASP A 504 12.37 -31.46 2.79
N LEU A 505 12.98 -30.28 2.85
CA LEU A 505 14.42 -30.10 2.60
C LEU A 505 15.33 -30.85 3.60
N PHE A 506 14.83 -31.09 4.81
CA PHE A 506 15.52 -31.81 5.90
C PHE A 506 14.71 -33.02 6.42
N ALA A 507 13.70 -33.48 5.65
CA ALA A 507 12.89 -34.65 5.98
C ALA A 507 13.64 -35.98 5.79
#